data_5043770d9ad363cd07c4a176c9e7dcda
#
_entry.id   5043770d9ad363cd07c4a176c9e7dcda
#
_cell.length_a   1.000
_cell.length_b   1.000
_cell.length_c   1.000
_cell.angle_alpha   90.00
_cell.angle_beta   90.00
_cell.angle_gamma   90.00
#
_symmetry.space_group_name_H-M   'P 1'
#
loop_
_entity.id
_entity.type
_entity.pdbx_description
1 polymer ?
#
loop_
_entity_poly.entity_id
_entity_poly.type
_entity_poly.pdbx_seq_one_letter_code
_entity_poly.pdbx_strand_id
1 'polypeptide(L)'
;KKDIFEISKSLKEITKKSFSILKESILEVNKLKESQEDIINSKIYEIDKIYWLIEDCKKFGTSSFASIARCAFIANDFLNSLVELKIFSKDDRMKFLSSIKTVVSEMNEDLFRVSKKRFIKKYGHLRPSTYDISSLSYKEGFKKYFSGKTNFKKTEKKFFLNKEQNTKISVLLKKENLGVSVKEFLKFLKLAISQREKTKFYFSKNIDLVFQMILKIGK
;
A
#
# COMPACT_ATOMS: atom_id res chain seq x y z
N LYS A 1 -12.37 -6.15 34.59
CA LYS A 1 -10.94 -6.58 34.52
C LYS A 1 -10.78 -7.81 33.62
N LYS A 2 -11.70 -8.83 33.69
CA LYS A 2 -11.64 -10.03 32.88
C LYS A 2 -11.75 -9.71 31.37
N ASP A 3 -12.71 -8.84 31.00
CA ASP A 3 -12.93 -8.42 29.62
C ASP A 3 -11.73 -7.72 28.99
N ILE A 4 -11.03 -6.85 29.75
CA ILE A 4 -9.81 -6.15 29.32
C ILE A 4 -8.69 -7.15 29.05
N PHE A 5 -8.55 -8.19 29.86
CA PHE A 5 -7.56 -9.23 29.67
C PHE A 5 -7.83 -10.05 28.42
N GLU A 6 -9.07 -10.44 28.16
CA GLU A 6 -9.48 -11.20 26.96
C GLU A 6 -9.28 -10.36 25.69
N ILE A 7 -9.64 -9.07 25.70
CA ILE A 7 -9.39 -8.15 24.61
C ILE A 7 -7.88 -8.03 24.33
N SER A 8 -7.06 -7.84 25.37
CA SER A 8 -5.60 -7.74 25.23
C SER A 8 -5.00 -9.02 24.62
N LYS A 9 -5.46 -10.19 25.05
CA LYS A 9 -5.04 -11.48 24.50
C LYS A 9 -5.40 -11.60 23.03
N SER A 10 -6.65 -11.28 22.66
CA SER A 10 -7.13 -11.31 21.27
C SER A 10 -6.34 -10.36 20.37
N LEU A 11 -6.05 -9.14 20.83
CA LEU A 11 -5.24 -8.17 20.08
C LEU A 11 -3.81 -8.68 19.85
N LYS A 12 -3.19 -9.33 20.85
CA LYS A 12 -1.86 -9.96 20.68
C LYS A 12 -1.88 -11.08 19.65
N GLU A 13 -2.91 -11.90 19.62
CA GLU A 13 -3.06 -12.97 18.62
C GLU A 13 -3.26 -12.43 17.23
N ILE A 14 -4.10 -11.40 17.05
CA ILE A 14 -4.30 -10.71 15.78
C ILE A 14 -2.97 -10.10 15.29
N THR A 15 -2.21 -9.49 16.20
CA THR A 15 -0.92 -8.90 15.88
C THR A 15 0.08 -9.96 15.42
N LYS A 16 0.17 -11.11 16.11
CA LYS A 16 1.03 -12.23 15.68
C LYS A 16 0.65 -12.77 14.30
N LYS A 17 -0.65 -12.99 14.07
CA LYS A 17 -1.16 -13.45 12.78
C LYS A 17 -0.91 -12.46 11.64
N SER A 18 -0.81 -11.17 11.93
CA SER A 18 -0.60 -10.15 10.89
C SER A 18 0.71 -10.33 10.10
N PHE A 19 1.74 -10.96 10.70
CA PHE A 19 3.02 -11.23 10.02
C PHE A 19 2.88 -12.28 8.90
N SER A 20 2.01 -13.30 9.05
CA SER A 20 1.71 -14.28 7.99
C SER A 20 0.67 -13.73 7.00
N ILE A 21 -0.42 -13.16 7.51
CA ILE A 21 -1.52 -12.59 6.72
C ILE A 21 -1.00 -11.56 5.70
N LEU A 22 -0.03 -10.73 6.09
CA LEU A 22 0.56 -9.75 5.17
C LEU A 22 1.16 -10.42 3.93
N LYS A 23 1.89 -11.53 4.10
CA LYS A 23 2.52 -12.26 3.00
C LYS A 23 1.48 -12.88 2.07
N GLU A 24 0.47 -13.53 2.65
CA GLU A 24 -0.64 -14.16 1.91
C GLU A 24 -1.44 -13.11 1.11
N SER A 25 -1.78 -11.99 1.75
CA SER A 25 -2.52 -10.90 1.09
C SER A 25 -1.74 -10.26 -0.05
N ILE A 26 -0.40 -10.18 0.03
CA ILE A 26 0.44 -9.69 -1.06
C ILE A 26 0.38 -10.64 -2.26
N LEU A 27 0.34 -11.96 -2.04
CA LEU A 27 0.20 -12.93 -3.12
C LEU A 27 -1.16 -12.80 -3.82
N GLU A 28 -2.25 -12.61 -3.06
CA GLU A 28 -3.57 -12.38 -3.63
C GLU A 28 -3.63 -11.11 -4.50
N VAL A 29 -2.99 -10.03 -4.06
CA VAL A 29 -2.89 -8.79 -4.86
C VAL A 29 -2.12 -9.02 -6.18
N ASN A 30 -1.14 -9.91 -6.21
CA ASN A 30 -0.45 -10.25 -7.45
C ASN A 30 -1.39 -11.00 -8.42
N LYS A 31 -2.27 -11.88 -7.92
CA LYS A 31 -3.32 -12.52 -8.74
C LYS A 31 -4.26 -11.50 -9.36
N LEU A 32 -4.64 -10.44 -8.64
CA LEU A 32 -5.43 -9.35 -9.21
C LEU A 32 -4.75 -8.71 -10.42
N LYS A 33 -3.44 -8.50 -10.35
CA LYS A 33 -2.67 -7.94 -11.47
C LYS A 33 -2.60 -8.90 -12.67
N GLU A 34 -2.35 -10.18 -12.43
CA GLU A 34 -2.25 -11.22 -13.48
C GLU A 34 -3.60 -11.39 -14.18
N SER A 35 -4.68 -11.60 -13.43
CA SER A 35 -6.02 -11.75 -13.96
C SER A 35 -6.48 -10.52 -14.76
N GLN A 36 -6.11 -9.31 -14.33
CA GLN A 36 -6.39 -8.08 -15.09
C GLN A 36 -5.81 -8.13 -16.51
N GLU A 37 -4.55 -8.57 -16.65
CA GLU A 37 -3.89 -8.68 -17.97
C GLU A 37 -4.58 -9.74 -18.83
N ASP A 38 -4.96 -10.88 -18.25
CA ASP A 38 -5.66 -11.96 -18.94
C ASP A 38 -7.05 -11.55 -19.42
N ILE A 39 -7.84 -10.89 -18.58
CA ILE A 39 -9.19 -10.40 -18.93
C ILE A 39 -9.12 -9.40 -20.08
N ILE A 40 -8.18 -8.44 -20.03
CA ILE A 40 -8.07 -7.40 -21.06
C ILE A 40 -7.67 -8.02 -22.40
N ASN A 41 -6.77 -8.99 -22.40
CA ASN A 41 -6.27 -9.65 -23.61
C ASN A 41 -7.22 -10.75 -24.14
N SER A 42 -8.24 -11.13 -23.38
CA SER A 42 -9.23 -12.13 -23.78
C SER A 42 -10.12 -11.63 -24.94
N LYS A 43 -10.70 -12.59 -25.69
CA LYS A 43 -11.63 -12.31 -26.82
C LYS A 43 -13.12 -12.28 -26.41
N ILE A 44 -13.43 -12.15 -25.11
CA ILE A 44 -14.80 -12.06 -24.62
C ILE A 44 -15.38 -10.64 -24.85
N TYR A 45 -16.72 -10.51 -24.77
CA TYR A 45 -17.39 -9.22 -24.92
C TYR A 45 -16.98 -8.22 -23.83
N GLU A 46 -17.06 -6.93 -24.14
CA GLU A 46 -16.64 -5.89 -23.20
C GLU A 46 -17.47 -5.89 -21.90
N ILE A 47 -18.75 -6.26 -21.99
CA ILE A 47 -19.61 -6.38 -20.79
C ILE A 47 -19.14 -7.52 -19.87
N ASP A 48 -18.69 -8.63 -20.44
CA ASP A 48 -18.15 -9.73 -19.65
C ASP A 48 -16.80 -9.35 -19.01
N LYS A 49 -15.97 -8.57 -19.70
CA LYS A 49 -14.73 -8.01 -19.13
C LYS A 49 -15.03 -7.13 -17.93
N ILE A 50 -16.04 -6.25 -18.01
CA ILE A 50 -16.49 -5.41 -16.90
C ILE A 50 -16.88 -6.30 -15.72
N TYR A 51 -17.71 -7.31 -15.96
CA TYR A 51 -18.14 -8.25 -14.93
C TYR A 51 -16.94 -8.89 -14.22
N TRP A 52 -16.01 -9.50 -14.96
CA TRP A 52 -14.87 -10.18 -14.40
C TRP A 52 -13.89 -9.25 -13.68
N LEU A 53 -13.66 -8.04 -14.20
CA LEU A 53 -12.83 -7.03 -13.52
C LEU A 53 -13.44 -6.61 -12.18
N ILE A 54 -14.77 -6.51 -12.07
CA ILE A 54 -15.46 -6.21 -10.81
C ILE A 54 -15.38 -7.39 -9.85
N GLU A 55 -15.60 -8.63 -10.33
CA GLU A 55 -15.48 -9.83 -9.48
C GLU A 55 -14.06 -10.00 -8.93
N ASP A 56 -13.05 -9.76 -9.73
CA ASP A 56 -11.66 -9.76 -9.27
C ASP A 56 -11.36 -8.66 -8.25
N CYS A 57 -11.93 -7.46 -8.43
CA CYS A 57 -11.85 -6.41 -7.41
C CYS A 57 -12.45 -6.85 -6.08
N LYS A 58 -13.59 -7.56 -6.09
CA LYS A 58 -14.21 -8.11 -4.88
C LYS A 58 -13.34 -9.21 -4.26
N LYS A 59 -12.92 -10.19 -5.06
CA LYS A 59 -12.23 -11.40 -4.60
C LYS A 59 -10.80 -11.12 -4.15
N PHE A 60 -9.99 -10.51 -5.01
CA PHE A 60 -8.56 -10.32 -4.79
C PHE A 60 -8.21 -8.90 -4.31
N GLY A 61 -9.06 -7.92 -4.64
CA GLY A 61 -8.82 -6.52 -4.30
C GLY A 61 -9.28 -6.18 -2.88
N THR A 62 -10.58 -6.27 -2.61
CA THR A 62 -11.19 -5.74 -1.38
C THR A 62 -10.71 -6.47 -0.12
N SER A 63 -10.75 -7.81 -0.12
CA SER A 63 -10.33 -8.62 1.03
C SER A 63 -8.86 -8.41 1.36
N SER A 64 -8.00 -8.50 0.33
CA SER A 64 -6.55 -8.31 0.49
C SER A 64 -6.20 -6.89 0.91
N PHE A 65 -6.90 -5.87 0.37
CA PHE A 65 -6.72 -4.49 0.80
C PHE A 65 -7.07 -4.29 2.27
N ALA A 66 -8.20 -4.83 2.73
CA ALA A 66 -8.62 -4.73 4.13
C ALA A 66 -7.59 -5.37 5.08
N SER A 67 -7.06 -6.54 4.72
CA SER A 67 -6.04 -7.25 5.49
C SER A 67 -4.72 -6.48 5.52
N ILE A 68 -4.24 -5.98 4.38
CA ILE A 68 -3.00 -5.18 4.29
C ILE A 68 -3.17 -3.83 5.00
N ALA A 69 -4.34 -3.19 4.91
CA ALA A 69 -4.62 -1.95 5.63
C ALA A 69 -4.55 -2.15 7.14
N ARG A 70 -5.12 -3.25 7.66
CA ARG A 70 -5.00 -3.62 9.08
C ARG A 70 -3.54 -3.81 9.49
N CYS A 71 -2.74 -4.53 8.68
CA CYS A 71 -1.30 -4.69 8.93
C CYS A 71 -0.57 -3.33 8.94
N ALA A 72 -0.96 -2.38 8.08
CA ALA A 72 -0.37 -1.05 8.04
C ALA A 72 -0.75 -0.20 9.27
N PHE A 73 -1.97 -0.33 9.80
CA PHE A 73 -2.33 0.29 11.08
C PHE A 73 -1.49 -0.29 12.22
N ILE A 74 -1.39 -1.62 12.34
CA ILE A 74 -0.54 -2.27 13.34
C ILE A 74 0.92 -1.79 13.22
N ALA A 75 1.45 -1.66 12.00
CA ALA A 75 2.80 -1.16 11.78
C ALA A 75 2.97 0.30 12.25
N ASN A 76 1.99 1.17 12.03
CA ASN A 76 2.03 2.54 12.54
C ASN A 76 1.93 2.59 14.06
N ASP A 77 1.10 1.75 14.67
CA ASP A 77 0.98 1.68 16.13
C ASP A 77 2.28 1.16 16.77
N PHE A 78 2.95 0.21 16.16
CA PHE A 78 4.30 -0.18 16.58
C PHE A 78 5.29 0.99 16.51
N LEU A 79 5.28 1.76 15.43
CA LEU A 79 6.17 2.93 15.31
C LEU A 79 5.85 4.01 16.36
N ASN A 80 4.57 4.22 16.67
CA ASN A 80 4.15 5.14 17.74
C ASN A 80 4.62 4.62 19.11
N SER A 81 4.41 3.32 19.40
CA SER A 81 4.85 2.70 20.64
C SER A 81 6.37 2.76 20.83
N LEU A 82 7.16 2.61 19.76
CA LEU A 82 8.62 2.78 19.84
C LEU A 82 9.01 4.21 20.23
N VAL A 83 8.22 5.23 19.84
CA VAL A 83 8.43 6.63 20.23
C VAL A 83 8.02 6.84 21.70
N GLU A 84 6.86 6.33 22.11
CA GLU A 84 6.36 6.42 23.49
C GLU A 84 7.31 5.76 24.50
N LEU A 85 7.87 4.60 24.12
CA LEU A 85 8.89 3.87 24.90
C LEU A 85 10.29 4.50 24.83
N LYS A 86 10.45 5.64 24.15
CA LYS A 86 11.72 6.35 23.97
C LYS A 86 12.83 5.48 23.35
N ILE A 87 12.45 4.48 22.55
CA ILE A 87 13.37 3.69 21.74
C ILE A 87 13.68 4.43 20.44
N PHE A 88 12.66 5.06 19.83
CA PHE A 88 12.81 6.01 18.74
C PHE A 88 12.54 7.42 19.24
N SER A 89 13.25 8.38 18.65
CA SER A 89 12.82 9.78 18.67
C SER A 89 11.73 10.02 17.61
N LYS A 90 11.05 11.15 17.67
CA LYS A 90 10.13 11.59 16.61
C LYS A 90 10.86 11.70 15.26
N ASP A 91 12.13 12.15 15.28
CA ASP A 91 12.98 12.25 14.07
C ASP A 91 13.34 10.86 13.52
N ASP A 92 13.66 9.89 14.38
CA ASP A 92 13.89 8.49 13.95
C ASP A 92 12.67 7.91 13.24
N ARG A 93 11.47 8.12 13.80
CA ARG A 93 10.22 7.71 13.17
C ARG A 93 10.03 8.38 11.80
N MET A 94 10.27 9.67 11.70
CA MET A 94 10.20 10.42 10.43
C MET A 94 11.22 9.91 9.41
N LYS A 95 12.46 9.67 9.82
CA LYS A 95 13.50 9.08 8.99
C LYS A 95 13.13 7.67 8.53
N PHE A 96 12.60 6.84 9.44
CA PHE A 96 12.12 5.50 9.09
C PHE A 96 11.04 5.55 8.02
N LEU A 97 9.99 6.36 8.22
CA LEU A 97 8.90 6.51 7.24
C LEU A 97 9.41 7.04 5.89
N SER A 98 10.32 8.02 5.91
CA SER A 98 10.93 8.59 4.68
C SER A 98 11.84 7.59 3.96
N SER A 99 12.28 6.51 4.63
CA SER A 99 13.07 5.43 4.02
C SER A 99 12.23 4.39 3.29
N ILE A 100 10.89 4.46 3.42
CA ILE A 100 9.97 3.52 2.79
C ILE A 100 9.63 4.04 1.39
N LYS A 101 9.94 3.22 0.38
CA LYS A 101 9.55 3.52 -0.98
C LYS A 101 8.07 3.15 -1.17
N THR A 102 7.24 4.17 -1.43
CA THR A 102 5.79 4.04 -1.64
C THR A 102 5.40 4.42 -3.06
N VAL A 103 4.18 4.08 -3.50
CA VAL A 103 3.67 4.47 -4.83
C VAL A 103 3.69 5.98 -5.01
N VAL A 104 3.32 6.74 -3.96
CA VAL A 104 3.32 8.21 -4.01
C VAL A 104 4.75 8.75 -4.15
N SER A 105 5.71 8.20 -3.40
CA SER A 105 7.11 8.62 -3.52
C SER A 105 7.69 8.31 -4.90
N GLU A 106 7.39 7.12 -5.47
CA GLU A 106 7.79 6.75 -6.82
C GLU A 106 7.14 7.64 -7.88
N MET A 107 5.86 7.93 -7.74
CA MET A 107 5.13 8.79 -8.67
C MET A 107 5.70 10.21 -8.70
N ASN A 108 6.01 10.77 -7.52
CA ASN A 108 6.63 12.08 -7.42
C ASN A 108 8.03 12.12 -8.05
N GLU A 109 8.82 11.06 -7.90
CA GLU A 109 10.12 10.93 -8.55
C GLU A 109 9.99 10.77 -10.06
N ASP A 110 9.10 9.88 -10.51
CA ASP A 110 8.87 9.59 -11.93
C ASP A 110 8.32 10.80 -12.69
N LEU A 111 7.55 11.68 -12.03
CA LEU A 111 7.01 12.90 -12.66
C LEU A 111 8.13 13.80 -13.26
N PHE A 112 9.33 13.78 -12.67
CA PHE A 112 10.46 14.60 -13.10
C PHE A 112 11.54 13.82 -13.84
N ARG A 113 11.56 12.48 -13.73
CA ARG A 113 12.63 11.64 -14.29
C ARG A 113 12.27 10.93 -15.56
N VAL A 114 10.98 10.63 -15.77
CA VAL A 114 10.55 9.88 -16.94
C VAL A 114 9.78 10.77 -17.92
N SER A 115 9.69 10.35 -19.18
CA SER A 115 8.86 11.06 -20.15
C SER A 115 7.39 11.01 -19.75
N LYS A 116 6.61 12.04 -20.14
CA LYS A 116 5.17 12.12 -19.95
C LYS A 116 4.46 10.81 -20.39
N LYS A 117 4.87 10.24 -21.53
CA LYS A 117 4.30 8.98 -22.05
C LYS A 117 4.51 7.83 -21.06
N ARG A 118 5.71 7.68 -20.49
CA ARG A 118 6.01 6.65 -19.47
C ARG A 118 5.24 6.90 -18.17
N PHE A 119 5.19 8.15 -17.73
CA PHE A 119 4.41 8.53 -16.54
C PHE A 119 2.93 8.15 -16.71
N ILE A 120 2.30 8.55 -17.81
CA ILE A 120 0.89 8.24 -18.09
C ILE A 120 0.68 6.72 -18.23
N LYS A 121 1.58 5.98 -18.85
CA LYS A 121 1.48 4.50 -18.94
C LYS A 121 1.41 3.86 -17.55
N LYS A 122 2.17 4.38 -16.57
CA LYS A 122 2.26 3.81 -15.21
C LYS A 122 1.16 4.33 -14.28
N TYR A 123 0.90 5.64 -14.29
CA TYR A 123 0.05 6.32 -13.31
C TYR A 123 -1.24 6.92 -13.90
N GLY A 124 -1.42 6.84 -15.21
CA GLY A 124 -2.50 7.51 -15.92
C GLY A 124 -3.91 7.11 -15.50
N HIS A 125 -4.08 5.91 -14.95
CA HIS A 125 -5.34 5.41 -14.41
C HIS A 125 -5.75 6.05 -13.06
N LEU A 126 -4.80 6.66 -12.35
CA LEU A 126 -5.10 7.30 -11.08
C LEU A 126 -5.97 8.54 -11.30
N ARG A 127 -6.84 8.82 -10.32
CA ARG A 127 -7.69 10.01 -10.28
C ARG A 127 -7.90 10.47 -8.83
N PRO A 128 -8.19 11.77 -8.60
CA PRO A 128 -8.41 12.27 -7.24
C PRO A 128 -9.56 11.54 -6.52
N SER A 129 -10.67 11.28 -7.24
CA SER A 129 -11.83 10.55 -6.73
C SER A 129 -11.90 9.17 -7.39
N THR A 130 -11.35 8.14 -6.73
CA THR A 130 -11.17 6.78 -7.27
C THR A 130 -12.49 6.16 -7.77
N TYR A 131 -13.62 6.44 -7.12
CA TYR A 131 -14.92 5.85 -7.42
C TYR A 131 -15.85 6.77 -8.21
N ASP A 132 -15.38 7.94 -8.62
CA ASP A 132 -16.14 8.90 -9.39
C ASP A 132 -15.73 8.83 -10.86
N ILE A 133 -16.63 8.30 -11.70
CA ILE A 133 -16.43 8.16 -13.15
C ILE A 133 -16.26 9.51 -13.85
N SER A 134 -16.84 10.59 -13.31
CA SER A 134 -16.74 11.95 -13.86
C SER A 134 -15.41 12.63 -13.52
N SER A 135 -14.68 12.12 -12.51
CA SER A 135 -13.37 12.63 -12.14
C SER A 135 -12.34 12.27 -13.20
N LEU A 136 -11.71 13.28 -13.81
CA LEU A 136 -10.67 13.05 -14.81
C LEU A 136 -9.52 12.21 -14.24
N SER A 137 -9.09 11.21 -15.02
CA SER A 137 -7.87 10.46 -14.71
C SER A 137 -6.61 11.34 -14.90
N TYR A 138 -5.45 10.89 -14.37
CA TYR A 138 -4.20 11.59 -14.61
C TYR A 138 -3.76 11.57 -16.08
N LYS A 139 -4.26 10.60 -16.88
CA LYS A 139 -4.10 10.61 -18.34
C LYS A 139 -4.86 11.76 -18.97
N GLU A 140 -6.11 11.95 -18.61
CA GLU A 140 -7.00 12.96 -19.19
C GLU A 140 -6.71 14.36 -18.65
N GLY A 141 -6.54 14.47 -17.33
CA GLY A 141 -6.30 15.72 -16.62
C GLY A 141 -4.83 16.07 -16.39
N PHE A 142 -3.87 15.50 -17.15
CA PHE A 142 -2.45 15.65 -16.85
C PHE A 142 -2.01 17.11 -16.67
N LYS A 143 -2.38 18.00 -17.59
CA LYS A 143 -2.07 19.43 -17.48
C LYS A 143 -2.68 20.06 -16.22
N LYS A 144 -3.96 19.72 -15.92
CA LYS A 144 -4.68 20.25 -14.76
C LYS A 144 -4.01 19.87 -13.43
N TYR A 145 -3.51 18.65 -13.31
CA TYR A 145 -2.98 18.13 -12.04
C TYR A 145 -1.48 18.36 -11.83
N PHE A 146 -0.73 18.53 -12.92
CA PHE A 146 0.73 18.56 -12.87
C PHE A 146 1.37 19.82 -13.45
N SER A 147 0.60 20.79 -13.99
CA SER A 147 1.12 22.09 -14.37
C SER A 147 1.63 22.87 -13.15
N GLY A 148 2.79 23.50 -13.26
CA GLY A 148 3.38 24.31 -12.18
C GLY A 148 4.26 23.56 -11.17
N LYS A 149 4.38 22.21 -11.26
CA LYS A 149 5.35 21.47 -10.44
C LYS A 149 6.75 21.59 -11.02
N THR A 150 7.60 22.41 -10.41
CA THR A 150 8.91 22.77 -10.98
C THR A 150 10.11 22.09 -10.31
N ASN A 151 9.98 21.55 -9.10
CA ASN A 151 11.11 20.99 -8.37
C ASN A 151 10.75 19.73 -7.57
N PHE A 152 11.60 18.70 -7.72
CA PHE A 152 11.60 17.53 -6.88
C PHE A 152 12.85 17.50 -6.01
N LYS A 153 12.68 17.66 -4.69
CA LYS A 153 13.76 17.41 -3.74
C LYS A 153 13.73 15.94 -3.37
N LYS A 154 14.74 15.19 -3.79
CA LYS A 154 14.93 13.81 -3.36
C LYS A 154 15.14 13.76 -1.84
N THR A 155 14.20 13.20 -1.11
CA THR A 155 14.24 13.06 0.35
C THR A 155 14.47 11.61 0.81
N GLU A 156 15.13 10.78 0.00
CA GLU A 156 15.48 9.44 0.47
C GLU A 156 16.49 9.53 1.62
N LYS A 157 16.00 9.46 2.83
CA LYS A 157 16.82 9.31 4.02
C LYS A 157 16.97 7.82 4.30
N LYS A 158 18.21 7.31 4.23
CA LYS A 158 18.51 5.96 4.71
C LYS A 158 18.32 5.93 6.23
N PHE A 159 17.54 4.98 6.72
CA PHE A 159 17.36 4.76 8.15
C PHE A 159 18.13 3.51 8.58
N PHE A 160 18.94 3.66 9.61
CA PHE A 160 19.68 2.57 10.24
C PHE A 160 19.42 2.59 11.75
N LEU A 161 19.18 1.42 12.32
CA LEU A 161 19.14 1.27 13.78
C LEU A 161 20.55 1.41 14.34
N ASN A 162 20.68 2.13 15.45
CA ASN A 162 21.88 2.04 16.27
C ASN A 162 21.86 0.76 17.15
N LYS A 163 22.99 0.43 17.77
CA LYS A 163 23.12 -0.79 18.59
C LYS A 163 22.14 -0.81 19.77
N GLU A 164 21.96 0.31 20.44
CA GLU A 164 21.04 0.46 21.58
C GLU A 164 19.59 0.21 21.18
N GLN A 165 19.12 0.86 20.11
CA GLN A 165 17.78 0.68 19.56
C GLN A 165 17.53 -0.79 19.18
N ASN A 166 18.50 -1.42 18.51
CA ASN A 166 18.41 -2.82 18.12
C ASN A 166 18.26 -3.75 19.32
N THR A 167 19.05 -3.53 20.38
CA THR A 167 18.98 -4.30 21.62
C THR A 167 17.64 -4.10 22.32
N LYS A 168 17.20 -2.86 22.50
CA LYS A 168 15.92 -2.53 23.14
C LYS A 168 14.73 -3.16 22.41
N ILE A 169 14.70 -3.07 21.08
CA ILE A 169 13.65 -3.72 20.26
C ILE A 169 13.71 -5.24 20.43
N SER A 170 14.89 -5.84 20.39
CA SER A 170 15.04 -7.29 20.58
C SER A 170 14.48 -7.76 21.92
N VAL A 171 14.79 -7.04 23.00
CA VAL A 171 14.26 -7.32 24.35
C VAL A 171 12.75 -7.19 24.39
N LEU A 172 12.21 -6.13 23.77
CA LEU A 172 10.76 -5.89 23.71
C LEU A 172 10.03 -7.01 22.95
N LEU A 173 10.53 -7.41 21.77
CA LEU A 173 9.93 -8.48 20.97
C LEU A 173 9.90 -9.82 21.71
N LYS A 174 10.95 -10.13 22.48
CA LYS A 174 11.02 -11.33 23.34
C LYS A 174 10.02 -11.23 24.50
N LYS A 175 9.98 -10.09 25.21
CA LYS A 175 9.07 -9.85 26.33
C LYS A 175 7.59 -10.01 25.91
N GLU A 176 7.23 -9.47 24.74
CA GLU A 176 5.88 -9.56 24.21
C GLU A 176 5.61 -10.89 23.47
N ASN A 177 6.59 -11.78 23.42
CA ASN A 177 6.50 -13.11 22.79
C ASN A 177 5.96 -13.05 21.35
N LEU A 178 6.48 -12.12 20.54
CA LEU A 178 6.06 -11.97 19.14
C LEU A 178 6.64 -13.00 18.19
N GLY A 179 7.70 -13.69 18.58
CA GLY A 179 8.30 -14.79 17.81
C GLY A 179 9.02 -14.36 16.54
N VAL A 180 9.41 -13.08 16.42
CA VAL A 180 10.10 -12.53 15.25
C VAL A 180 11.39 -11.84 15.62
N SER A 181 12.38 -11.88 14.73
CA SER A 181 13.63 -11.13 14.87
C SER A 181 13.42 -9.64 14.58
N VAL A 182 14.35 -8.78 15.04
CA VAL A 182 14.32 -7.33 14.75
C VAL A 182 14.31 -7.07 13.25
N LYS A 183 15.04 -7.85 12.46
CA LYS A 183 15.08 -7.73 10.99
C LYS A 183 13.72 -8.03 10.36
N GLU A 184 13.05 -9.09 10.79
CA GLU A 184 11.70 -9.45 10.32
C GLU A 184 10.66 -8.42 10.75
N PHE A 185 10.73 -7.94 11.99
CA PHE A 185 9.89 -6.88 12.50
C PHE A 185 9.99 -5.60 11.64
N LEU A 186 11.20 -5.09 11.40
CA LEU A 186 11.38 -3.92 10.55
C LEU A 186 10.95 -4.15 9.10
N LYS A 187 11.18 -5.36 8.58
CA LYS A 187 10.69 -5.75 7.25
C LYS A 187 9.16 -5.72 7.20
N PHE A 188 8.49 -6.23 8.23
CA PHE A 188 7.03 -6.17 8.33
C PHE A 188 6.53 -4.73 8.32
N LEU A 189 7.10 -3.82 9.15
CA LEU A 189 6.70 -2.42 9.19
C LEU A 189 6.80 -1.76 7.81
N LYS A 190 7.94 -1.95 7.13
CA LYS A 190 8.15 -1.38 5.78
C LYS A 190 7.19 -1.95 4.75
N LEU A 191 7.00 -3.27 4.75
CA LEU A 191 6.12 -3.94 3.79
C LEU A 191 4.66 -3.56 4.02
N ALA A 192 4.16 -3.58 5.26
CA ALA A 192 2.78 -3.25 5.56
C ALA A 192 2.41 -1.85 5.08
N ILE A 193 3.27 -0.86 5.35
CA ILE A 193 3.04 0.53 4.94
C ILE A 193 3.11 0.69 3.41
N SER A 194 4.14 0.13 2.76
CA SER A 194 4.30 0.27 1.31
C SER A 194 3.24 -0.50 0.52
N GLN A 195 2.87 -1.71 0.96
CA GLN A 195 1.92 -2.56 0.24
C GLN A 195 0.48 -2.05 0.33
N ARG A 196 0.11 -1.30 1.37
CA ARG A 196 -1.20 -0.64 1.44
C ARG A 196 -1.43 0.28 0.24
N GLU A 197 -0.44 1.13 -0.10
CA GLU A 197 -0.55 2.02 -1.26
C GLU A 197 -0.50 1.23 -2.58
N LYS A 198 0.36 0.21 -2.66
CA LYS A 198 0.51 -0.61 -3.85
C LYS A 198 -0.76 -1.40 -4.18
N THR A 199 -1.43 -1.92 -3.17
CA THR A 199 -2.71 -2.63 -3.34
C THR A 199 -3.78 -1.69 -3.85
N LYS A 200 -3.90 -0.49 -3.26
CA LYS A 200 -4.83 0.54 -3.74
C LYS A 200 -4.53 0.93 -5.19
N PHE A 201 -3.26 0.98 -5.57
CA PHE A 201 -2.82 1.30 -6.93
C PHE A 201 -3.32 0.27 -7.95
N TYR A 202 -3.19 -1.03 -7.68
CA TYR A 202 -3.69 -2.08 -8.58
C TYR A 202 -5.22 -2.14 -8.59
N PHE A 203 -5.85 -2.00 -7.44
CA PHE A 203 -7.30 -1.93 -7.33
C PHE A 203 -7.87 -0.77 -8.16
N SER A 204 -7.30 0.43 -8.02
CA SER A 204 -7.76 1.61 -8.77
C SER A 204 -7.54 1.47 -10.27
N LYS A 205 -6.56 0.69 -10.72
CA LYS A 205 -6.34 0.38 -12.11
C LYS A 205 -7.48 -0.48 -12.70
N ASN A 206 -7.97 -1.48 -11.96
CA ASN A 206 -9.14 -2.26 -12.37
C ASN A 206 -10.39 -1.39 -12.49
N ILE A 207 -10.64 -0.53 -11.50
CA ILE A 207 -11.79 0.39 -11.51
C ILE A 207 -11.72 1.37 -12.71
N ASP A 208 -10.53 1.90 -13.00
CA ASP A 208 -10.35 2.79 -14.16
C ASP A 208 -10.64 2.06 -15.48
N LEU A 209 -10.23 0.81 -15.61
CA LEU A 209 -10.55 0.00 -16.80
C LEU A 209 -12.05 -0.24 -16.95
N VAL A 210 -12.74 -0.55 -15.86
CA VAL A 210 -14.21 -0.66 -15.85
C VAL A 210 -14.84 0.65 -16.31
N PHE A 211 -14.40 1.79 -15.78
CA PHE A 211 -14.93 3.10 -16.19
C PHE A 211 -14.67 3.40 -17.66
N GLN A 212 -13.48 3.09 -18.19
CA GLN A 212 -13.17 3.29 -19.61
C GLN A 212 -14.09 2.43 -20.51
N MET A 213 -14.38 1.19 -20.13
CA MET A 213 -15.29 0.31 -20.88
C MET A 213 -16.73 0.79 -20.81
N ILE A 214 -17.22 1.19 -19.62
CA ILE A 214 -18.57 1.76 -19.48
C ILE A 214 -18.74 3.00 -20.36
N LEU A 215 -17.78 3.93 -20.34
CA LEU A 215 -17.79 5.14 -21.15
C LEU A 215 -17.71 4.86 -22.65
N LYS A 216 -17.13 3.73 -23.07
CA LYS A 216 -17.07 3.30 -24.46
C LYS A 216 -18.41 2.69 -24.94
N ILE A 217 -19.07 1.90 -24.09
CA ILE A 217 -20.37 1.28 -24.39
C ILE A 217 -21.48 2.35 -24.43
N GLY A 218 -21.37 3.37 -23.60
CA GLY A 218 -22.37 4.46 -23.52
C GLY A 218 -22.28 5.53 -24.60
N LYS A 219 -21.34 5.42 -25.54
CA LYS A 219 -21.20 6.25 -26.74
C LYS A 219 -21.79 5.58 -27.95
#